data_4dfb253cb104d2d08b83d2e7b0bf9638
#
_entry.id   4dfb253cb104d2d08b83d2e7b0bf9638
#
_cell.length_a   1.000
_cell.length_b   1.000
_cell.length_c   1.000
_cell.angle_alpha   90.00
_cell.angle_beta   90.00
_cell.angle_gamma   90.00
#
_symmetry.space_group_name_H-M   'P 1'
#
loop_
_entity.id
_entity.type
_entity.pdbx_description
1 polymer ?
#
loop_
_entity_poly.entity_id
_entity_poly.type
_entity_poly.pdbx_seq_one_letter_code
_entity_poly.pdbx_strand_id
1 'polypeptide(L)'
;MNLKALRATAAERLQPGDVYAGEVTSEEAWQILEAESDAALVDVRTNAEWAFVGLPDLSQLGKEPARISWQVFPSMAENANFVGDVAASGVADATPVMFLCRSGARSRLAAIACAAAGNTQSFNVIDGFEGPRDGSSHRGTRAGWKAAGLPWQQA
;
A
#
# COMPACT_ATOMS: atom_id res chain seq x y z
N MET A 1 21.57 0.86 -1.20
CA MET A 1 20.29 1.38 -1.69
C MET A 1 20.19 2.87 -1.39
N ASN A 2 19.70 3.64 -2.35
CA ASN A 2 19.55 5.09 -2.19
C ASN A 2 18.08 5.46 -2.05
N LEU A 3 17.63 5.65 -0.81
CA LEU A 3 16.23 6.00 -0.51
C LEU A 3 15.84 7.38 -1.03
N LYS A 4 16.79 8.31 -1.10
CA LYS A 4 16.53 9.64 -1.66
C LYS A 4 16.18 9.55 -3.15
N ALA A 5 16.93 8.77 -3.90
CA ALA A 5 16.68 8.52 -5.31
C ALA A 5 15.36 7.77 -5.53
N LEU A 6 15.06 6.79 -4.67
CA LEU A 6 13.80 6.05 -4.71
C LEU A 6 12.62 6.99 -4.52
N ARG A 7 12.68 7.87 -3.52
CA ARG A 7 11.62 8.87 -3.26
C ARG A 7 11.45 9.84 -4.41
N ALA A 8 12.55 10.28 -5.02
CA ALA A 8 12.49 11.16 -6.18
C ALA A 8 11.81 10.48 -7.37
N THR A 9 12.15 9.23 -7.65
CA THR A 9 11.50 8.44 -8.70
C THR A 9 10.01 8.26 -8.42
N ALA A 10 9.65 7.97 -7.16
CA ALA A 10 8.25 7.82 -6.77
C ALA A 10 7.45 9.11 -7.03
N ALA A 11 8.02 10.25 -6.70
CA ALA A 11 7.39 11.55 -6.93
C ALA A 11 7.22 11.87 -8.43
N GLU A 12 8.17 11.47 -9.26
CA GLU A 12 8.11 11.67 -10.72
C GLU A 12 6.95 10.92 -11.37
N ARG A 13 6.45 9.85 -10.75
CA ARG A 13 5.33 9.06 -11.26
C ARG A 13 3.97 9.68 -10.98
N LEU A 14 3.90 10.75 -10.18
CA LEU A 14 2.64 11.42 -9.87
C LEU A 14 2.08 12.10 -11.12
N GLN A 15 0.75 12.11 -11.21
CA GLN A 15 0.04 12.85 -12.26
C GLN A 15 -0.05 14.32 -11.89
N PRO A 16 -0.21 15.24 -12.88
CA PRO A 16 -0.43 16.64 -12.58
C PRO A 16 -1.62 16.84 -11.61
N GLY A 17 -1.39 17.57 -10.55
CA GLY A 17 -2.40 17.83 -9.52
C GLY A 17 -2.46 16.81 -8.38
N ASP A 18 -1.71 15.72 -8.45
CA ASP A 18 -1.62 14.76 -7.36
C ASP A 18 -0.85 15.36 -6.18
N VAL A 19 -1.38 15.17 -4.96
CA VAL A 19 -0.84 15.78 -3.73
C VAL A 19 -0.61 14.69 -2.67
N TYR A 20 0.33 13.79 -2.94
CA TYR A 20 0.85 12.81 -1.99
C TYR A 20 2.32 12.53 -2.35
N ALA A 21 3.00 11.69 -1.55
CA ALA A 21 4.47 11.59 -1.67
C ALA A 21 4.95 10.91 -2.94
N GLY A 22 4.21 9.92 -3.46
CA GLY A 22 4.58 9.28 -4.70
C GLY A 22 3.96 7.90 -4.91
N GLU A 23 4.33 7.32 -6.05
CA GLU A 23 3.95 5.98 -6.47
C GLU A 23 5.18 5.07 -6.36
N VAL A 24 5.08 3.99 -5.58
CA VAL A 24 6.15 3.01 -5.43
C VAL A 24 5.72 1.65 -5.96
N THR A 25 6.67 0.87 -6.46
CA THR A 25 6.43 -0.53 -6.77
C THR A 25 6.41 -1.35 -5.47
N SER A 26 5.92 -2.59 -5.53
CA SER A 26 5.96 -3.49 -4.37
C SER A 26 7.38 -3.68 -3.85
N GLU A 27 8.35 -3.83 -4.74
CA GLU A 27 9.76 -3.99 -4.37
C GLU A 27 10.32 -2.74 -3.70
N GLU A 28 9.98 -1.56 -4.20
CA GLU A 28 10.38 -0.29 -3.58
C GLU A 28 9.73 -0.10 -2.20
N ALA A 29 8.46 -0.50 -2.06
CA ALA A 29 7.79 -0.48 -0.77
C ALA A 29 8.50 -1.39 0.25
N TRP A 30 8.89 -2.58 -0.17
CA TRP A 30 9.69 -3.50 0.67
C TRP A 30 11.00 -2.86 1.12
N GLN A 31 11.68 -2.17 0.19
CA GLN A 31 12.95 -1.50 0.49
C GLN A 31 12.80 -0.40 1.54
N ILE A 32 11.74 0.39 1.46
CA ILE A 32 11.45 1.41 2.46
C ILE A 32 11.13 0.77 3.82
N LEU A 33 10.31 -0.28 3.83
CA LEU A 33 9.96 -1.00 5.06
C LEU A 33 11.17 -1.61 5.73
N GLU A 34 12.11 -2.13 4.95
CA GLU A 34 13.35 -2.73 5.46
C GLU A 34 14.29 -1.67 6.04
N ALA A 35 14.42 -0.54 5.36
CA ALA A 35 15.40 0.49 5.71
C ALA A 35 14.95 1.42 6.83
N GLU A 36 13.66 1.68 6.98
CA GLU A 36 13.13 2.63 7.95
C GLU A 36 12.28 1.92 9.00
N SER A 37 12.72 1.96 10.25
CA SER A 37 12.10 1.20 11.34
C SER A 37 10.67 1.59 11.64
N ASP A 38 10.29 2.85 11.40
CA ASP A 38 8.94 3.36 11.61
C ASP A 38 8.02 3.22 10.40
N ALA A 39 8.56 2.86 9.24
CA ALA A 39 7.76 2.72 8.01
C ALA A 39 6.69 1.64 8.17
N ALA A 40 5.50 1.92 7.65
CA ALA A 40 4.34 1.06 7.76
C ALA A 40 3.73 0.72 6.40
N LEU A 41 3.19 -0.50 6.28
CA LEU A 41 2.36 -0.91 5.16
C LEU A 41 0.92 -1.02 5.63
N VAL A 42 0.01 -0.31 4.97
CA VAL A 42 -1.41 -0.36 5.26
C VAL A 42 -2.12 -1.06 4.10
N ASP A 43 -2.68 -2.22 4.37
CA ASP A 43 -3.48 -2.98 3.41
C ASP A 43 -4.91 -2.49 3.49
N VAL A 44 -5.36 -1.81 2.43
CA VAL A 44 -6.68 -1.16 2.40
C VAL A 44 -7.76 -2.01 1.74
N ARG A 45 -7.46 -3.29 1.48
CA ARG A 45 -8.40 -4.23 0.88
C ARG A 45 -9.51 -4.61 1.85
N THR A 46 -10.36 -5.55 1.45
CA THR A 46 -11.49 -6.02 2.25
C THR A 46 -11.14 -7.28 3.04
N ASN A 47 -11.96 -7.59 4.05
CA ASN A 47 -11.85 -8.83 4.81
C ASN A 47 -11.88 -10.07 3.91
N ALA A 48 -12.71 -10.04 2.86
CA ALA A 48 -12.81 -11.16 1.92
C ALA A 48 -11.49 -11.38 1.17
N GLU A 49 -10.83 -10.31 0.73
CA GLU A 49 -9.54 -10.41 0.06
C GLU A 49 -8.46 -10.95 1.00
N TRP A 50 -8.42 -10.49 2.24
CA TRP A 50 -7.46 -11.02 3.23
C TRP A 50 -7.67 -12.51 3.51
N ALA A 51 -8.91 -12.95 3.59
CA ALA A 51 -9.23 -14.34 3.88
C ALA A 51 -9.00 -15.28 2.69
N PHE A 52 -9.34 -14.84 1.48
CA PHE A 52 -9.36 -15.71 0.29
C PHE A 52 -8.18 -15.52 -0.66
N VAL A 53 -7.60 -14.34 -0.71
CA VAL A 53 -6.47 -14.04 -1.62
C VAL A 53 -5.14 -14.14 -0.90
N GLY A 54 -5.06 -13.68 0.33
CA GLY A 54 -3.85 -13.70 1.14
C GLY A 54 -3.43 -12.31 1.61
N LEU A 55 -2.33 -12.26 2.34
CA LEU A 55 -1.78 -11.07 2.98
C LEU A 55 -0.29 -10.96 2.72
N PRO A 56 0.27 -9.74 2.60
CA PRO A 56 1.73 -9.56 2.67
C PRO A 56 2.26 -10.10 3.99
N ASP A 57 3.40 -10.74 3.96
CA ASP A 57 4.06 -11.25 5.16
C ASP A 57 5.32 -10.40 5.43
N LEU A 58 5.26 -9.59 6.48
CA LEU A 58 6.35 -8.71 6.89
C LEU A 58 7.15 -9.25 8.08
N SER A 59 6.96 -10.53 8.44
CA SER A 59 7.59 -11.13 9.62
C SER A 59 9.13 -11.08 9.56
N GLN A 60 9.71 -11.20 8.36
CA GLN A 60 11.16 -11.07 8.16
C GLN A 60 11.69 -9.70 8.56
N LEU A 61 10.85 -8.69 8.55
CA LEU A 61 11.21 -7.32 8.92
C LEU A 61 10.80 -6.99 10.37
N GLY A 62 10.23 -7.94 11.10
CA GLY A 62 9.70 -7.71 12.44
C GLY A 62 8.46 -6.83 12.45
N LYS A 63 7.71 -6.80 11.36
CA LYS A 63 6.55 -5.93 11.16
C LYS A 63 5.32 -6.75 10.81
N GLU A 64 4.16 -6.10 10.90
CA GLU A 64 2.88 -6.61 10.42
C GLU A 64 2.19 -5.53 9.57
N PRO A 65 1.53 -5.89 8.47
CA PRO A 65 0.71 -4.92 7.75
C PRO A 65 -0.50 -4.53 8.61
N ALA A 66 -0.81 -3.25 8.65
CA ALA A 66 -2.06 -2.79 9.24
C ALA A 66 -3.19 -3.07 8.23
N ARG A 67 -4.28 -3.68 8.69
CA ARG A 67 -5.43 -4.02 7.85
C ARG A 67 -6.56 -3.04 8.12
N ILE A 68 -6.69 -2.05 7.25
CA ILE A 68 -7.66 -0.97 7.41
C ILE A 68 -8.34 -0.77 6.06
N SER A 69 -9.57 -1.26 5.92
CA SER A 69 -10.31 -1.20 4.65
C SER A 69 -10.63 0.22 4.24
N TRP A 70 -10.37 0.56 2.97
CA TRP A 70 -10.87 1.79 2.37
C TRP A 70 -12.37 1.69 2.10
N GLN A 71 -12.82 0.53 1.60
CA GLN A 71 -14.23 0.18 1.42
C GLN A 71 -14.54 -1.09 2.20
N VAL A 72 -15.68 -1.14 2.85
CA VAL A 72 -16.07 -2.24 3.73
C VAL A 72 -16.95 -3.25 2.98
N PHE A 73 -16.51 -4.50 2.92
CA PHE A 73 -17.29 -5.61 2.35
C PHE A 73 -18.41 -6.03 3.33
N PRO A 74 -19.62 -6.39 2.85
CA PRO A 74 -20.00 -6.58 1.44
C PRO A 74 -20.59 -5.36 0.75
N SER A 75 -20.94 -4.32 1.46
CA SER A 75 -21.62 -3.13 0.89
C SER A 75 -20.70 -2.29 0.01
N MET A 76 -19.38 -2.40 0.22
CA MET A 76 -18.35 -1.57 -0.41
C MET A 76 -18.52 -0.08 -0.11
N ALA A 77 -19.19 0.25 0.99
CA ALA A 77 -19.26 1.63 1.47
C ALA A 77 -17.89 2.11 1.93
N GLU A 78 -17.54 3.37 1.68
CA GLU A 78 -16.30 3.94 2.16
C GLU A 78 -16.25 3.93 3.68
N ASN A 79 -15.06 3.62 4.23
CA ASN A 79 -14.81 3.72 5.65
C ASN A 79 -14.64 5.20 6.02
N ALA A 80 -15.68 5.82 6.56
CA ALA A 80 -15.68 7.23 6.92
C ALA A 80 -14.62 7.60 7.98
N ASN A 81 -14.14 6.62 8.74
CA ASN A 81 -13.10 6.83 9.76
C ASN A 81 -11.70 6.36 9.32
N PHE A 82 -11.48 6.20 8.03
CA PHE A 82 -10.23 5.62 7.50
C PHE A 82 -8.99 6.36 8.01
N VAL A 83 -8.96 7.68 7.86
CA VAL A 83 -7.81 8.51 8.29
C VAL A 83 -7.55 8.38 9.79
N GLY A 84 -8.61 8.38 10.58
CA GLY A 84 -8.51 8.18 12.03
C GLY A 84 -8.00 6.80 12.40
N ASP A 85 -8.43 5.77 11.70
CA ASP A 85 -7.97 4.40 11.91
C ASP A 85 -6.49 4.25 11.58
N VAL A 86 -6.03 4.90 10.51
CA VAL A 86 -4.60 4.90 10.14
C VAL A 86 -3.77 5.57 11.24
N ALA A 87 -4.20 6.72 11.73
CA ALA A 87 -3.51 7.41 12.81
C ALA A 87 -3.48 6.56 14.10
N ALA A 88 -4.60 5.91 14.42
CA ALA A 88 -4.70 5.04 15.59
C ALA A 88 -3.79 3.81 15.52
N SER A 89 -3.42 3.36 14.29
CA SER A 89 -2.50 2.25 14.10
C SER A 89 -1.03 2.60 14.37
N GLY A 90 -0.72 3.87 14.65
CA GLY A 90 0.63 4.33 14.95
C GLY A 90 1.30 5.15 13.85
N VAL A 91 0.59 5.48 12.77
CA VAL A 91 1.10 6.30 11.69
C VAL A 91 0.99 7.79 12.07
N ALA A 92 2.13 8.43 12.27
CA ALA A 92 2.22 9.86 12.53
C ALA A 92 2.44 10.65 11.23
N ASP A 93 2.42 11.98 11.30
CA ASP A 93 2.53 12.84 10.10
C ASP A 93 3.83 12.65 9.33
N ALA A 94 4.93 12.30 10.00
CA ALA A 94 6.21 12.06 9.34
C ALA A 94 6.52 10.58 9.09
N THR A 95 5.63 9.67 9.45
CA THR A 95 5.81 8.24 9.25
C THR A 95 5.68 7.89 7.78
N PRO A 96 6.69 7.23 7.17
CA PRO A 96 6.53 6.68 5.82
C PRO A 96 5.47 5.59 5.83
N VAL A 97 4.43 5.77 5.03
CA VAL A 97 3.33 4.81 4.93
C VAL A 97 3.05 4.48 3.47
N MET A 98 3.02 3.19 3.16
CA MET A 98 2.66 2.68 1.85
C MET A 98 1.30 2.03 1.93
N PHE A 99 0.39 2.46 1.05
CA PHE A 99 -0.96 1.92 0.96
C PHE A 99 -1.05 0.89 -0.16
N LEU A 100 -1.60 -0.27 0.15
CA LEU A 100 -1.68 -1.43 -0.73
C LEU A 100 -3.12 -1.85 -0.94
N CYS A 101 -3.53 -2.00 -2.20
CA CYS A 101 -4.80 -2.65 -2.54
C CYS A 101 -4.55 -3.75 -3.58
N ARG A 102 -5.57 -4.16 -4.33
CA ARG A 102 -5.41 -5.23 -5.32
C ARG A 102 -4.52 -4.81 -6.49
N SER A 103 -4.74 -3.63 -7.05
CA SER A 103 -4.08 -3.16 -8.27
C SER A 103 -3.73 -1.66 -8.30
N GLY A 104 -3.88 -0.96 -7.18
CA GLY A 104 -3.42 0.42 -7.01
C GLY A 104 -4.48 1.51 -6.94
N ALA A 105 -5.75 1.24 -7.25
CA ALA A 105 -6.79 2.28 -7.33
C ALA A 105 -7.30 2.76 -5.96
N ARG A 106 -7.71 1.83 -5.11
CA ARG A 106 -8.21 2.17 -3.75
C ARG A 106 -7.11 2.75 -2.88
N SER A 107 -5.91 2.19 -2.98
CA SER A 107 -4.76 2.63 -2.20
C SER A 107 -4.28 4.02 -2.61
N ARG A 108 -4.46 4.40 -3.89
CA ARG A 108 -4.17 5.77 -4.33
C ARG A 108 -5.08 6.77 -3.62
N LEU A 109 -6.38 6.47 -3.52
CA LEU A 109 -7.34 7.32 -2.81
C LEU A 109 -7.00 7.42 -1.31
N ALA A 110 -6.56 6.31 -0.72
CA ALA A 110 -6.09 6.29 0.66
C ALA A 110 -4.87 7.19 0.88
N ALA A 111 -3.89 7.13 -0.01
CA ALA A 111 -2.70 7.98 0.06
C ALA A 111 -3.07 9.47 -0.05
N ILE A 112 -3.97 9.81 -0.96
CA ILE A 112 -4.46 11.19 -1.11
C ILE A 112 -5.14 11.66 0.18
N ALA A 113 -6.01 10.85 0.77
CA ALA A 113 -6.74 11.21 1.98
C ALA A 113 -5.81 11.44 3.18
N CYS A 114 -4.83 10.58 3.37
CA CYS A 114 -3.88 10.71 4.48
C CYS A 114 -2.92 11.89 4.26
N ALA A 115 -2.51 12.15 3.04
CA ALA A 115 -1.70 13.33 2.71
C ALA A 115 -2.47 14.61 3.00
N ALA A 116 -3.74 14.67 2.63
CA ALA A 116 -4.61 15.82 2.91
C ALA A 116 -4.79 16.06 4.42
N ALA A 117 -4.72 14.99 5.22
CA ALA A 117 -4.83 15.07 6.67
C ALA A 117 -3.51 15.41 7.38
N GLY A 118 -2.41 15.57 6.64
CA GLY A 118 -1.14 16.05 7.19
C GLY A 118 0.03 15.07 7.11
N ASN A 119 -0.18 13.83 6.66
CA ASN A 119 0.96 12.91 6.52
C ASN A 119 1.81 13.32 5.31
N THR A 120 3.11 13.51 5.52
CA THR A 120 4.04 14.00 4.50
C THR A 120 4.70 12.90 3.68
N GLN A 121 4.50 11.64 4.04
CA GLN A 121 5.14 10.48 3.40
C GLN A 121 4.14 9.37 3.07
N SER A 122 3.01 9.76 2.47
CA SER A 122 2.00 8.81 1.99
C SER A 122 2.32 8.38 0.57
N PHE A 123 2.57 7.08 0.38
CA PHE A 123 2.87 6.48 -0.92
C PHE A 123 1.78 5.49 -1.32
N ASN A 124 1.52 5.40 -2.61
CA ASN A 124 0.70 4.33 -3.18
C ASN A 124 1.58 3.21 -3.71
N VAL A 125 1.24 1.96 -3.42
CA VAL A 125 1.87 0.81 -4.09
C VAL A 125 1.16 0.63 -5.42
N ILE A 126 1.79 1.11 -6.49
CA ILE A 126 1.18 1.29 -7.80
C ILE A 126 0.69 -0.01 -8.44
N ASP A 127 1.43 -1.10 -8.25
CA ASP A 127 1.11 -2.41 -8.83
C ASP A 127 0.22 -3.28 -7.93
N GLY A 128 0.03 -2.91 -6.66
CA GLY A 128 -0.83 -3.61 -5.73
C GLY A 128 -0.35 -5.00 -5.31
N PHE A 129 -1.24 -5.75 -4.68
CA PHE A 129 -0.95 -7.11 -4.22
C PHE A 129 -0.99 -8.13 -5.35
N GLU A 130 -1.99 -8.01 -6.22
CA GLU A 130 -2.24 -8.95 -7.33
C GLU A 130 -1.83 -8.39 -8.68
N GLY A 131 -1.75 -7.07 -8.81
CA GLY A 131 -1.42 -6.40 -10.06
C GLY A 131 -2.54 -6.49 -11.11
N PRO A 132 -2.21 -6.14 -12.36
CA PRO A 132 -3.17 -6.19 -13.47
C PRO A 132 -3.41 -7.63 -13.92
N ARG A 133 -4.47 -7.82 -14.70
CA ARG A 133 -4.73 -9.10 -15.38
C ARG A 133 -3.71 -9.33 -16.49
N ASP A 134 -3.32 -10.59 -16.67
CA ASP A 134 -2.50 -10.99 -17.80
C ASP A 134 -3.37 -11.31 -19.04
N GLY A 135 -2.76 -11.82 -20.11
CA GLY A 135 -3.47 -12.20 -21.34
C GLY A 135 -4.48 -13.31 -21.17
N SER A 136 -4.43 -14.07 -20.07
CA SER A 136 -5.38 -15.11 -19.71
C SER A 136 -6.41 -14.63 -18.68
N SER A 137 -6.48 -13.34 -18.42
CA SER A 137 -7.35 -12.72 -17.40
C SER A 137 -7.04 -13.17 -15.97
N HIS A 138 -5.78 -13.54 -15.70
CA HIS A 138 -5.31 -13.88 -14.36
C HIS A 138 -4.50 -12.72 -13.75
N ARG A 139 -4.62 -12.54 -12.45
CA ARG A 139 -3.79 -11.59 -11.68
C ARG A 139 -2.66 -12.34 -10.97
N GLY A 140 -1.67 -11.60 -10.48
CA GLY A 140 -0.56 -12.16 -9.71
C GLY A 140 0.59 -12.70 -10.57
N THR A 141 0.58 -12.42 -11.86
CA THR A 141 1.59 -12.95 -12.80
C THR A 141 2.44 -11.86 -13.47
N ARG A 142 1.88 -10.67 -13.70
CA ARG A 142 2.57 -9.61 -14.45
C ARG A 142 3.31 -8.62 -13.57
N ALA A 143 2.67 -8.19 -12.50
CA ALA A 143 3.20 -7.20 -11.58
C ALA A 143 2.49 -7.35 -10.24
N GLY A 144 2.97 -6.64 -9.23
CA GLY A 144 2.41 -6.65 -7.89
C GLY A 144 3.25 -7.43 -6.90
N TRP A 145 2.80 -7.42 -5.64
CA TRP A 145 3.51 -8.05 -4.53
C TRP A 145 3.80 -9.53 -4.78
N LYS A 146 2.78 -10.27 -5.23
CA LYS A 146 2.92 -11.69 -5.54
C LYS A 146 3.87 -11.94 -6.70
N ALA A 147 3.68 -11.23 -7.81
CA ALA A 147 4.51 -11.40 -9.01
C ALA A 147 5.97 -11.04 -8.77
N ALA A 148 6.24 -10.08 -7.87
CA ALA A 148 7.58 -9.68 -7.49
C ALA A 148 8.29 -10.72 -6.62
N GLY A 149 7.60 -11.77 -6.18
CA GLY A 149 8.19 -12.80 -5.33
C GLY A 149 8.38 -12.38 -3.88
N LEU A 150 7.72 -11.32 -3.45
CA LEU A 150 7.79 -10.87 -2.06
C LEU A 150 6.98 -11.79 -1.13
N PRO A 151 7.36 -11.88 0.16
CA PRO A 151 6.67 -12.79 1.08
C PRO A 151 5.19 -12.48 1.24
N TRP A 152 4.36 -13.51 1.19
CA TRP A 152 2.93 -13.42 1.46
C TRP A 152 2.41 -14.75 2.00
N GLN A 153 1.22 -14.72 2.63
CA GLN A 153 0.62 -15.91 3.23
C GLN A 153 -0.89 -15.92 3.02
N GLN A 154 -1.46 -17.11 3.05
CA GLN A 154 -2.91 -17.29 3.07
C GLN A 154 -3.35 -17.72 4.47
N ALA A 155 -4.58 -17.37 4.81
CA ALA A 155 -5.18 -17.81 6.07
C ALA A 155 -5.53 -19.30 6.02
#